data_83fb3a99d3002822775e4c883f08c9d9
#
_entry.id   83fb3a99d3002822775e4c883f08c9d9
#
_cell.length_a   1.000
_cell.length_b   1.000
_cell.length_c   1.000
_cell.angle_alpha   90.00
_cell.angle_beta   90.00
_cell.angle_gamma   90.00
#
_symmetry.space_group_name_H-M   'P 1'
#
loop_
_entity.id
_entity.type
_entity.pdbx_description
1 polymer ?
#
loop_
_entity_poly.entity_id
_entity_poly.type
_entity_poly.pdbx_seq_one_letter_code
_entity_poly.pdbx_strand_id
1 'polypeptide(L)'
;MSETRRGLPLVSSRIEQIFPTLTPAQIRRIAAHGNMRAMQHGQVLIEQGDRNVPFFVVVSGEVEIVRPSGGVETLVTVHGAGQFTGEVNMLSGRPAVVRMRATKQGELIELDRHHMLSLLQTDAELGEILMRAFILRRVELVAAGVGDVVLIGSMHSAGTLRIKEFLMRNGHPYSYIDLERDPEVQNLLDGFHTAASEIPVVICRGETVLRNPTNQQLADCLGFNETVDQTQMRDLVIIGAGPSGLAAAVYGASEGLDVLVRDTSSPGGQAGSSSRSENYLGFPTGISGQELAARAYNQ
;
A
#
# COMPACT_ATOMS: atom_id res chain seq x y z
N MET A 1 17.16 -24.37 18.35
CA MET A 1 16.22 -23.60 19.20
C MET A 1 15.32 -22.84 18.25
N SER A 2 14.03 -23.21 18.22
CA SER A 2 13.04 -22.65 17.30
C SER A 2 12.60 -21.30 17.88
N GLU A 3 13.08 -20.18 17.31
CA GLU A 3 12.53 -18.86 17.60
C GLU A 3 11.10 -18.84 17.06
N THR A 4 10.15 -18.71 17.96
CA THR A 4 8.74 -18.57 17.67
C THR A 4 8.55 -17.23 16.92
N ARG A 5 8.51 -17.27 15.59
CA ARG A 5 8.17 -16.13 14.74
C ARG A 5 6.74 -15.70 15.10
N ARG A 6 6.62 -14.63 15.88
CA ARG A 6 5.32 -14.01 16.16
C ARG A 6 4.86 -13.30 14.89
N GLY A 7 3.87 -13.87 14.21
CA GLY A 7 3.13 -13.15 13.18
C GLY A 7 2.38 -11.95 13.79
N LEU A 8 2.12 -10.93 12.99
CA LEU A 8 1.27 -9.81 13.40
C LEU A 8 -0.09 -10.37 13.82
N PRO A 9 -0.64 -9.96 14.97
CA PRO A 9 -1.97 -10.35 15.39
C PRO A 9 -2.99 -9.64 14.47
N LEU A 10 -3.37 -10.28 13.37
CA LEU A 10 -4.49 -9.85 12.56
C LEU A 10 -5.77 -10.18 13.34
N VAL A 11 -6.24 -9.23 14.14
CA VAL A 11 -7.42 -9.35 15.00
C VAL A 11 -8.67 -9.00 14.19
N SER A 12 -8.86 -9.58 13.02
CA SER A 12 -10.04 -9.31 12.21
C SER A 12 -10.94 -10.54 12.11
N SER A 13 -12.22 -10.36 12.42
CA SER A 13 -13.29 -11.32 12.11
C SER A 13 -13.50 -11.52 10.59
N ARG A 14 -12.68 -10.85 9.75
CA ARG A 14 -12.77 -10.83 8.28
C ARG A 14 -11.60 -11.52 7.59
N ILE A 15 -10.88 -12.40 8.29
CA ILE A 15 -9.63 -13.01 7.78
C ILE A 15 -9.83 -13.69 6.41
N GLU A 16 -10.99 -14.35 6.20
CA GLU A 16 -11.33 -14.99 4.92
C GLU A 16 -11.59 -13.99 3.78
N GLN A 17 -11.96 -12.76 4.10
CA GLN A 17 -12.13 -11.68 3.10
C GLN A 17 -10.80 -11.00 2.79
N ILE A 18 -9.89 -10.93 3.76
CA ILE A 18 -8.55 -10.36 3.61
C ILE A 18 -7.65 -11.33 2.84
N PHE A 19 -7.74 -12.62 3.14
CA PHE A 19 -6.94 -13.69 2.54
C PHE A 19 -7.83 -14.80 1.96
N PRO A 20 -8.66 -14.48 0.94
CA PRO A 20 -9.52 -15.49 0.34
C PRO A 20 -8.68 -16.55 -0.39
N THR A 21 -9.20 -17.77 -0.40
CA THR A 21 -8.66 -18.86 -1.21
C THR A 21 -9.48 -18.99 -2.49
N LEU A 22 -8.81 -18.86 -3.62
CA LEU A 22 -9.41 -18.96 -4.95
C LEU A 22 -9.79 -20.41 -5.27
N THR A 23 -10.92 -20.59 -5.93
CA THR A 23 -11.32 -21.89 -6.46
C THR A 23 -10.46 -22.28 -7.67
N PRO A 24 -10.38 -23.59 -8.00
CA PRO A 24 -9.65 -24.03 -9.20
C PRO A 24 -10.17 -23.39 -10.50
N ALA A 25 -11.45 -23.04 -10.58
CA ALA A 25 -12.03 -22.37 -11.72
C ALA A 25 -11.54 -20.91 -11.84
N GLN A 26 -11.46 -20.18 -10.73
CA GLN A 26 -10.94 -18.83 -10.64
C GLN A 26 -9.44 -18.79 -11.00
N ILE A 27 -8.66 -19.75 -10.47
CA ILE A 27 -7.23 -19.86 -10.77
C ILE A 27 -7.01 -20.07 -12.28
N ARG A 28 -7.80 -20.92 -12.94
CA ARG A 28 -7.68 -21.14 -14.40
C ARG A 28 -7.98 -19.86 -15.19
N ARG A 29 -8.95 -19.06 -14.77
CA ARG A 29 -9.26 -17.78 -15.43
C ARG A 29 -8.09 -16.81 -15.30
N ILE A 30 -7.49 -16.71 -14.10
CA ILE A 30 -6.30 -15.88 -13.86
C ILE A 30 -5.11 -16.38 -14.69
N ALA A 31 -4.90 -17.70 -14.78
CA ALA A 31 -3.81 -18.31 -15.56
C ALA A 31 -3.88 -17.97 -17.06
N ALA A 32 -5.07 -17.68 -17.59
CA ALA A 32 -5.23 -17.25 -18.97
C ALA A 32 -4.63 -15.85 -19.27
N HIS A 33 -4.38 -15.06 -18.22
CA HIS A 33 -3.81 -13.71 -18.32
C HIS A 33 -2.36 -13.62 -17.82
N GLY A 34 -1.79 -14.71 -17.31
CA GLY A 34 -0.47 -14.73 -16.68
C GLY A 34 0.43 -15.86 -17.18
N ASN A 35 1.63 -15.92 -16.63
CA ASN A 35 2.62 -16.92 -16.93
C ASN A 35 2.86 -17.83 -15.71
N MET A 36 3.02 -19.14 -15.97
CA MET A 36 3.47 -20.07 -14.94
C MET A 36 4.95 -19.85 -14.65
N ARG A 37 5.29 -19.77 -13.36
CA ARG A 37 6.66 -19.58 -12.89
C ARG A 37 6.97 -20.56 -11.76
N ALA A 38 8.04 -21.34 -11.90
CA ALA A 38 8.56 -22.15 -10.81
C ALA A 38 9.22 -21.26 -9.75
N MET A 39 9.09 -21.62 -8.49
CA MET A 39 9.78 -20.99 -7.37
C MET A 39 10.58 -22.02 -6.57
N GLN A 40 11.74 -21.62 -6.07
CA GLN A 40 12.61 -22.44 -5.25
C GLN A 40 12.59 -21.97 -3.79
N HIS A 41 12.83 -22.88 -2.86
CA HIS A 41 12.95 -22.53 -1.44
C HIS A 41 14.02 -21.45 -1.21
N GLY A 42 13.66 -20.41 -0.44
CA GLY A 42 14.53 -19.27 -0.14
C GLY A 42 14.58 -18.20 -1.23
N GLN A 43 13.96 -18.42 -2.41
CA GLN A 43 13.95 -17.44 -3.49
C GLN A 43 13.16 -16.20 -3.08
N VAL A 44 13.78 -15.01 -3.17
CA VAL A 44 13.10 -13.73 -3.04
C VAL A 44 12.41 -13.41 -4.36
N LEU A 45 11.11 -13.14 -4.29
CA LEU A 45 10.24 -12.85 -5.43
C LEU A 45 9.93 -11.35 -5.54
N ILE A 46 9.84 -10.68 -4.42
CA ILE A 46 9.65 -9.23 -4.28
C ILE A 46 10.58 -8.73 -3.19
N GLU A 47 11.27 -7.63 -3.43
CA GLU A 47 12.08 -6.93 -2.43
C GLU A 47 11.35 -5.66 -1.96
N GLN A 48 11.57 -5.27 -0.71
CA GLN A 48 11.09 -3.98 -0.21
C GLN A 48 11.67 -2.84 -1.07
N GLY A 49 10.80 -1.94 -1.54
CA GLY A 49 11.17 -0.83 -2.41
C GLY A 49 11.02 -1.13 -3.91
N ASP A 50 10.80 -2.38 -4.31
CA ASP A 50 10.54 -2.73 -5.71
C ASP A 50 9.31 -1.99 -6.23
N ARG A 51 9.41 -1.47 -7.46
CA ARG A 51 8.30 -0.84 -8.19
C ARG A 51 7.74 -1.78 -9.24
N ASN A 52 6.48 -1.57 -9.61
CA ASN A 52 5.80 -2.38 -10.62
C ASN A 52 5.82 -3.89 -10.29
N VAL A 53 5.59 -4.19 -9.03
CA VAL A 53 5.59 -5.55 -8.50
C VAL A 53 4.54 -6.41 -9.20
N PRO A 54 4.88 -7.62 -9.69
CA PRO A 54 3.92 -8.54 -10.27
C PRO A 54 2.90 -9.04 -9.23
N PHE A 55 1.72 -9.39 -9.72
CA PHE A 55 0.73 -10.15 -8.96
C PHE A 55 1.04 -11.65 -9.06
N PHE A 56 0.99 -12.34 -7.92
CA PHE A 56 1.22 -13.78 -7.88
C PHE A 56 0.04 -14.52 -7.28
N VAL A 57 -0.34 -15.64 -7.91
CA VAL A 57 -1.22 -16.67 -7.32
C VAL A 57 -0.39 -17.90 -7.04
N VAL A 58 -0.43 -18.40 -5.81
CA VAL A 58 0.27 -19.63 -5.42
C VAL A 58 -0.52 -20.83 -5.92
N VAL A 59 0.05 -21.57 -6.87
CA VAL A 59 -0.56 -22.81 -7.39
C VAL A 59 -0.15 -23.99 -6.51
N SER A 60 1.13 -24.05 -6.14
CA SER A 60 1.67 -25.05 -5.22
C SER A 60 2.85 -24.45 -4.44
N GLY A 61 3.22 -25.04 -3.33
CA GLY A 61 4.25 -24.53 -2.44
C GLY A 61 3.73 -23.48 -1.46
N GLU A 62 4.61 -22.59 -0.99
CA GLU A 62 4.28 -21.61 0.03
C GLU A 62 5.21 -20.40 -0.05
N VAL A 63 4.68 -19.20 0.19
CA VAL A 63 5.44 -17.96 0.26
C VAL A 63 5.14 -17.23 1.56
N GLU A 64 6.15 -16.61 2.15
CA GLU A 64 6.01 -15.72 3.30
C GLU A 64 6.14 -14.26 2.85
N ILE A 65 5.35 -13.42 3.48
CA ILE A 65 5.44 -11.96 3.38
C ILE A 65 6.05 -11.47 4.68
N VAL A 66 7.19 -10.82 4.60
CA VAL A 66 7.90 -10.28 5.76
C VAL A 66 8.14 -8.79 5.60
N ARG A 67 8.23 -8.09 6.72
CA ARG A 67 8.64 -6.70 6.79
C ARG A 67 10.08 -6.62 7.30
N PRO A 68 11.04 -6.21 6.46
CA PRO A 68 12.38 -5.86 6.93
C PRO A 68 12.33 -4.49 7.65
N SER A 69 12.94 -4.39 8.83
CA SER A 69 13.09 -3.14 9.56
C SER A 69 14.27 -3.25 10.53
N GLY A 70 15.28 -2.36 10.42
CA GLY A 70 16.43 -2.33 11.32
C GLY A 70 17.20 -3.64 11.41
N GLY A 71 17.30 -4.42 10.32
CA GLY A 71 17.97 -5.73 10.30
C GLY A 71 17.14 -6.89 10.85
N VAL A 72 15.90 -6.64 11.28
CA VAL A 72 14.96 -7.66 11.78
C VAL A 72 13.83 -7.84 10.76
N GLU A 73 13.44 -9.08 10.47
CA GLU A 73 12.28 -9.41 9.65
C GLU A 73 11.08 -9.78 10.54
N THR A 74 9.96 -9.08 10.35
CA THR A 74 8.70 -9.41 11.03
C THR A 74 7.76 -10.10 10.04
N LEU A 75 7.27 -11.28 10.38
CA LEU A 75 6.31 -12.00 9.55
C LEU A 75 4.97 -11.25 9.52
N VAL A 76 4.49 -10.94 8.30
CA VAL A 76 3.17 -10.34 8.07
C VAL A 76 2.14 -11.43 7.85
N THR A 77 2.37 -12.32 6.89
CA THR A 77 1.48 -13.43 6.56
C THR A 77 2.21 -14.50 5.75
N VAL A 78 1.55 -15.64 5.59
CA VAL A 78 2.00 -16.74 4.72
C VAL A 78 0.89 -17.08 3.74
N HIS A 79 1.22 -17.26 2.47
CA HIS A 79 0.29 -17.68 1.42
C HIS A 79 0.62 -19.09 0.96
N GLY A 80 -0.38 -19.96 1.00
CA GLY A 80 -0.35 -21.31 0.45
C GLY A 80 -1.14 -21.43 -0.86
N ALA A 81 -1.29 -22.66 -1.33
CA ALA A 81 -2.00 -22.97 -2.58
C ALA A 81 -3.41 -22.35 -2.63
N GLY A 82 -3.77 -21.74 -3.74
CA GLY A 82 -5.03 -21.04 -3.95
C GLY A 82 -5.07 -19.62 -3.41
N GLN A 83 -4.07 -19.17 -2.67
CA GLN A 83 -3.97 -17.80 -2.18
C GLN A 83 -3.12 -16.94 -3.12
N PHE A 84 -3.22 -15.63 -2.97
CA PHE A 84 -2.58 -14.67 -3.86
C PHE A 84 -1.97 -13.51 -3.08
N THR A 85 -0.98 -12.87 -3.70
CA THR A 85 -0.27 -11.71 -3.15
C THR A 85 -0.95 -10.40 -3.55
N GLY A 86 -0.34 -9.28 -3.15
CA GLY A 86 -0.74 -7.95 -3.57
C GLY A 86 -1.59 -7.21 -2.55
N GLU A 87 -1.53 -5.91 -2.70
CA GLU A 87 -2.34 -4.93 -2.00
C GLU A 87 -2.54 -3.72 -2.93
N VAL A 88 -3.35 -2.75 -2.54
CA VAL A 88 -3.78 -1.68 -3.44
C VAL A 88 -2.65 -0.84 -4.07
N ASN A 89 -1.50 -0.73 -3.42
CA ASN A 89 -0.33 -0.01 -3.97
C ASN A 89 0.26 -0.68 -5.22
N MET A 90 0.11 -1.99 -5.36
CA MET A 90 0.55 -2.70 -6.55
C MET A 90 -0.15 -2.17 -7.81
N LEU A 91 -1.44 -1.82 -7.71
CA LEU A 91 -2.22 -1.26 -8.81
C LEU A 91 -1.79 0.17 -9.16
N SER A 92 -1.33 0.94 -8.18
CA SER A 92 -0.88 2.31 -8.37
C SER A 92 0.61 2.44 -8.71
N GLY A 93 1.36 1.33 -8.78
CA GLY A 93 2.80 1.34 -9.07
C GLY A 93 3.67 1.89 -7.94
N ARG A 94 3.12 2.08 -6.73
CA ARG A 94 3.88 2.49 -5.56
C ARG A 94 4.88 1.41 -5.13
N PRO A 95 5.99 1.78 -4.49
CA PRO A 95 6.97 0.81 -4.01
C PRO A 95 6.39 -0.21 -3.03
N ALA A 96 6.88 -1.45 -3.09
CA ALA A 96 6.55 -2.50 -2.12
C ALA A 96 7.03 -2.13 -0.72
N VAL A 97 6.20 -2.33 0.29
CA VAL A 97 6.55 -2.07 1.71
C VAL A 97 7.00 -3.33 2.44
N VAL A 98 6.94 -4.48 1.76
CA VAL A 98 7.28 -5.80 2.30
C VAL A 98 8.17 -6.56 1.33
N ARG A 99 8.84 -7.60 1.84
CA ARG A 99 9.54 -8.61 1.04
C ARG A 99 8.68 -9.85 0.93
N MET A 100 8.70 -10.50 -0.23
CA MET A 100 8.09 -11.80 -0.48
C MET A 100 9.16 -12.84 -0.78
N ARG A 101 9.12 -13.96 -0.08
CA ARG A 101 10.09 -15.06 -0.24
C ARG A 101 9.39 -16.42 -0.23
N ALA A 102 9.83 -17.34 -1.09
CA ALA A 102 9.33 -18.71 -1.11
C ALA A 102 9.87 -19.49 0.09
N THR A 103 8.98 -20.08 0.91
CA THR A 103 9.34 -20.98 2.01
C THR A 103 9.26 -22.45 1.62
N LYS A 104 8.49 -22.77 0.58
CA LYS A 104 8.45 -24.09 -0.03
C LYS A 104 8.51 -23.95 -1.53
N GLN A 105 9.27 -24.84 -2.18
CA GLN A 105 9.29 -24.91 -3.64
C GLN A 105 7.90 -25.18 -4.21
N GLY A 106 7.62 -24.68 -5.40
CA GLY A 106 6.32 -24.84 -6.03
C GLY A 106 6.19 -24.02 -7.31
N GLU A 107 4.96 -23.70 -7.64
CA GLU A 107 4.61 -22.97 -8.86
C GLU A 107 3.69 -21.79 -8.53
N LEU A 108 3.90 -20.70 -9.25
CA LEU A 108 3.11 -19.46 -9.19
C LEU A 108 2.54 -19.16 -10.57
N ILE A 109 1.39 -18.49 -10.60
CA ILE A 109 0.96 -17.70 -11.76
C ILE A 109 1.42 -16.27 -11.51
N GLU A 110 2.18 -15.70 -12.45
CA GLU A 110 2.67 -14.34 -12.41
C GLU A 110 1.96 -13.50 -13.46
N LEU A 111 1.33 -12.38 -13.01
CA LEU A 111 0.75 -11.37 -13.87
C LEU A 111 1.49 -10.05 -13.66
N ASP A 112 1.84 -9.39 -14.74
CA ASP A 112 2.27 -8.00 -14.67
C ASP A 112 1.08 -7.06 -14.37
N ARG A 113 1.39 -5.79 -14.11
CA ARG A 113 0.39 -4.78 -13.77
C ARG A 113 -0.66 -4.60 -14.87
N HIS A 114 -0.25 -4.62 -16.14
CA HIS A 114 -1.16 -4.41 -17.27
C HIS A 114 -2.18 -5.55 -17.38
N HIS A 115 -1.73 -6.80 -17.34
CA HIS A 115 -2.60 -7.97 -17.39
C HIS A 115 -3.51 -8.04 -16.15
N MET A 116 -3.00 -7.63 -14.99
CA MET A 116 -3.79 -7.54 -13.77
C MET A 116 -4.92 -6.52 -13.88
N LEU A 117 -4.65 -5.31 -14.37
CA LEU A 117 -5.67 -4.28 -14.60
C LEU A 117 -6.70 -4.74 -15.62
N SER A 118 -6.27 -5.37 -16.71
CA SER A 118 -7.17 -5.96 -17.71
C SER A 118 -8.09 -7.02 -17.09
N LEU A 119 -7.56 -7.91 -16.25
CA LEU A 119 -8.34 -8.91 -15.53
C LEU A 119 -9.42 -8.26 -14.65
N LEU A 120 -9.05 -7.25 -13.87
CA LEU A 120 -9.97 -6.53 -12.96
C LEU A 120 -11.12 -5.85 -13.73
N GLN A 121 -10.88 -5.40 -14.96
CA GLN A 121 -11.87 -4.73 -15.81
C GLN A 121 -12.78 -5.72 -16.54
N THR A 122 -12.27 -6.87 -16.93
CA THR A 122 -12.99 -7.83 -17.79
C THR A 122 -13.70 -8.95 -17.03
N ASP A 123 -13.26 -9.26 -15.80
CA ASP A 123 -13.86 -10.30 -14.95
C ASP A 123 -14.42 -9.66 -13.67
N ALA A 124 -15.72 -9.35 -13.68
CA ALA A 124 -16.38 -8.66 -12.55
C ALA A 124 -16.32 -9.45 -11.24
N GLU A 125 -16.43 -10.78 -11.27
CA GLU A 125 -16.35 -11.62 -10.06
C GLU A 125 -14.94 -11.59 -9.44
N LEU A 126 -13.91 -11.85 -10.25
CA LEU A 126 -12.53 -11.80 -9.79
C LEU A 126 -12.13 -10.38 -9.39
N GLY A 127 -12.55 -9.38 -10.16
CA GLY A 127 -12.32 -7.99 -9.85
C GLY A 127 -12.83 -7.63 -8.45
N GLU A 128 -14.04 -8.04 -8.09
CA GLU A 128 -14.61 -7.77 -6.77
C GLU A 128 -13.82 -8.48 -5.65
N ILE A 129 -13.50 -9.77 -5.82
CA ILE A 129 -12.77 -10.56 -4.83
C ILE A 129 -11.39 -9.95 -4.57
N LEU A 130 -10.63 -9.68 -5.64
CA LEU A 130 -9.26 -9.20 -5.57
C LEU A 130 -9.20 -7.76 -5.03
N MET A 131 -10.04 -6.86 -5.53
CA MET A 131 -10.07 -5.47 -5.05
C MET A 131 -10.47 -5.39 -3.57
N ARG A 132 -11.47 -6.16 -3.15
CA ARG A 132 -11.86 -6.23 -1.73
C ARG A 132 -10.68 -6.69 -0.87
N ALA A 133 -10.01 -7.77 -1.25
CA ALA A 133 -8.85 -8.28 -0.53
C ALA A 133 -7.71 -7.25 -0.47
N PHE A 134 -7.39 -6.57 -1.57
CA PHE A 134 -6.33 -5.56 -1.62
C PHE A 134 -6.60 -4.36 -0.71
N ILE A 135 -7.84 -3.86 -0.72
CA ILE A 135 -8.24 -2.74 0.14
C ILE A 135 -8.15 -3.15 1.61
N LEU A 136 -8.72 -4.32 1.97
CA LEU A 136 -8.70 -4.80 3.35
C LEU A 136 -7.28 -5.06 3.86
N ARG A 137 -6.40 -5.65 3.05
CA ARG A 137 -4.97 -5.83 3.39
C ARG A 137 -4.29 -4.51 3.67
N ARG A 138 -4.57 -3.49 2.85
CA ARG A 138 -4.00 -2.16 3.05
C ARG A 138 -4.48 -1.55 4.37
N VAL A 139 -5.75 -1.67 4.67
CA VAL A 139 -6.32 -1.19 5.95
C VAL A 139 -5.65 -1.88 7.14
N GLU A 140 -5.46 -3.20 7.08
CA GLU A 140 -4.78 -3.95 8.15
C GLU A 140 -3.30 -3.57 8.30
N LEU A 141 -2.57 -3.39 7.19
CA LEU A 141 -1.18 -2.94 7.23
C LEU A 141 -1.06 -1.55 7.88
N VAL A 142 -1.98 -0.63 7.55
CA VAL A 142 -2.05 0.70 8.17
C VAL A 142 -2.36 0.59 9.66
N ALA A 143 -3.36 -0.22 10.03
CA ALA A 143 -3.78 -0.40 11.42
C ALA A 143 -2.70 -1.06 12.28
N ALA A 144 -1.95 -2.01 11.70
CA ALA A 144 -0.85 -2.69 12.37
C ALA A 144 0.45 -1.87 12.40
N GLY A 145 0.48 -0.68 11.81
CA GLY A 145 1.70 0.12 11.69
C GLY A 145 2.81 -0.57 10.89
N VAL A 146 2.45 -1.49 9.99
CA VAL A 146 3.40 -2.21 9.14
C VAL A 146 3.75 -1.34 7.94
N GLY A 147 4.87 -0.63 8.03
CA GLY A 147 5.36 0.25 6.98
C GLY A 147 6.88 0.40 7.06
N ASP A 148 7.44 1.03 6.05
CA ASP A 148 8.85 1.37 5.95
C ASP A 148 9.15 2.77 6.52
N VAL A 149 8.18 3.36 7.23
CA VAL A 149 8.27 4.68 7.84
C VAL A 149 8.21 4.56 9.37
N VAL A 150 9.17 5.19 10.03
CA VAL A 150 9.12 5.43 11.48
C VAL A 150 8.95 6.93 11.71
N LEU A 151 7.88 7.34 12.36
CA LEU A 151 7.62 8.71 12.76
C LEU A 151 7.91 8.85 14.26
N ILE A 152 8.85 9.71 14.60
CA ILE A 152 9.23 10.04 15.98
C ILE A 152 8.77 11.46 16.25
N GLY A 153 7.97 11.67 17.28
CA GLY A 153 7.46 12.99 17.61
C GLY A 153 6.54 13.02 18.83
N SER A 154 6.17 14.21 19.29
CA SER A 154 5.18 14.41 20.34
C SER A 154 3.78 14.47 19.76
N MET A 155 2.80 13.86 20.44
CA MET A 155 1.38 13.97 20.08
C MET A 155 0.85 15.42 20.13
N HIS A 156 1.53 16.30 20.82
CA HIS A 156 1.17 17.72 20.95
C HIS A 156 1.83 18.61 19.89
N SER A 157 2.70 18.06 19.05
CA SER A 157 3.35 18.80 17.97
C SER A 157 2.48 18.87 16.72
N ALA A 158 2.19 20.09 16.24
CA ALA A 158 1.47 20.31 14.99
C ALA A 158 2.15 19.65 13.79
N GLY A 159 3.49 19.60 13.77
CA GLY A 159 4.26 18.90 12.73
C GLY A 159 4.02 17.39 12.75
N THR A 160 4.01 16.78 13.95
CA THR A 160 3.71 15.34 14.10
C THR A 160 2.29 15.02 13.61
N LEU A 161 1.31 15.82 14.02
CA LEU A 161 -0.08 15.61 13.62
C LEU A 161 -0.26 15.75 12.10
N ARG A 162 0.38 16.76 11.50
CA ARG A 162 0.38 16.96 10.03
C ARG A 162 0.95 15.76 9.27
N ILE A 163 2.09 15.22 9.75
CA ILE A 163 2.72 14.06 9.11
C ILE A 163 1.85 12.80 9.29
N LYS A 164 1.29 12.58 10.48
CA LYS A 164 0.34 11.47 10.73
C LYS A 164 -0.85 11.55 9.78
N GLU A 165 -1.47 12.72 9.68
CA GLU A 165 -2.59 12.95 8.76
C GLU A 165 -2.19 12.68 7.31
N PHE A 166 -1.03 13.18 6.87
CA PHE A 166 -0.53 12.96 5.52
C PHE A 166 -0.33 11.47 5.21
N LEU A 167 0.33 10.72 6.10
CA LEU A 167 0.56 9.29 5.94
C LEU A 167 -0.76 8.49 5.93
N MET A 168 -1.67 8.80 6.86
CA MET A 168 -2.98 8.15 6.94
C MET A 168 -3.82 8.41 5.69
N ARG A 169 -3.90 9.65 5.22
CA ARG A 169 -4.67 10.00 4.02
C ARG A 169 -4.12 9.36 2.75
N ASN A 170 -2.80 9.19 2.67
CA ASN A 170 -2.16 8.47 1.57
C ASN A 170 -2.19 6.95 1.77
N GLY A 171 -2.84 6.44 2.82
CA GLY A 171 -2.90 5.03 3.15
C GLY A 171 -1.52 4.41 3.32
N HIS A 172 -0.50 5.16 3.79
CA HIS A 172 0.85 4.65 3.98
C HIS A 172 1.04 4.16 5.41
N PRO A 173 1.37 2.87 5.63
CA PRO A 173 1.62 2.36 6.98
C PRO A 173 2.90 2.96 7.56
N TYR A 174 2.86 3.28 8.85
CA TYR A 174 4.00 3.81 9.58
C TYR A 174 3.99 3.31 11.02
N SER A 175 5.17 3.25 11.63
CA SER A 175 5.34 3.05 13.07
C SER A 175 5.48 4.41 13.74
N TYR A 176 4.79 4.60 14.86
CA TYR A 176 4.86 5.86 15.62
C TYR A 176 5.56 5.64 16.96
N ILE A 177 6.55 6.46 17.25
CA ILE A 177 7.27 6.49 18.51
C ILE A 177 6.98 7.82 19.20
N ASP A 178 6.34 7.74 20.36
CA ASP A 178 5.96 8.91 21.14
C ASP A 178 7.11 9.30 22.08
N LEU A 179 7.63 10.50 21.89
CA LEU A 179 8.71 11.05 22.71
C LEU A 179 8.37 11.13 24.20
N GLU A 180 7.10 11.21 24.55
CA GLU A 180 6.66 11.38 25.94
C GLU A 180 6.46 10.03 26.63
N ARG A 181 6.41 8.93 25.89
CA ARG A 181 6.09 7.60 26.41
C ARG A 181 7.22 6.59 26.32
N ASP A 182 8.19 6.82 25.45
CA ASP A 182 9.27 5.88 25.20
C ASP A 182 10.60 6.45 25.74
N PRO A 183 11.12 5.94 26.87
CA PRO A 183 12.36 6.43 27.45
C PRO A 183 13.63 6.11 26.63
N GLU A 184 13.56 5.18 25.66
CA GLU A 184 14.69 4.84 24.80
C GLU A 184 14.79 5.74 23.56
N VAL A 185 13.80 6.60 23.34
CA VAL A 185 13.77 7.51 22.17
C VAL A 185 14.95 8.46 22.16
N GLN A 186 15.41 8.91 23.33
CA GLN A 186 16.56 9.81 23.38
C GLN A 186 17.83 9.14 22.82
N ASN A 187 18.06 7.88 23.12
CA ASN A 187 19.17 7.12 22.55
C ASN A 187 19.08 6.99 21.03
N LEU A 188 17.85 6.84 20.53
CA LEU A 188 17.58 6.79 19.08
C LEU A 188 17.86 8.13 18.41
N LEU A 189 17.40 9.24 18.99
CA LEU A 189 17.66 10.59 18.48
C LEU A 189 19.14 10.95 18.52
N ASP A 190 19.83 10.59 19.57
CA ASP A 190 21.28 10.80 19.72
C ASP A 190 22.06 10.02 18.66
N GLY A 191 21.63 8.78 18.37
CA GLY A 191 22.19 7.95 17.29
C GLY A 191 22.07 8.58 15.90
N PHE A 192 21.03 9.39 15.68
CA PHE A 192 20.82 10.14 14.44
C PHE A 192 21.30 11.60 14.51
N HIS A 193 21.98 12.02 15.60
CA HIS A 193 22.43 13.40 15.84
C HIS A 193 21.31 14.44 15.66
N THR A 194 20.11 14.14 16.19
CA THR A 194 18.90 14.95 16.03
C THR A 194 18.61 15.75 17.29
N ALA A 195 18.56 17.07 17.19
CA ALA A 195 18.17 17.95 18.28
C ALA A 195 16.64 17.90 18.51
N ALA A 196 16.20 18.16 19.75
CA ALA A 196 14.76 18.21 20.09
C ALA A 196 13.98 19.26 19.27
N SER A 197 14.65 20.33 18.80
CA SER A 197 14.07 21.37 17.93
C SER A 197 13.80 20.90 16.49
N GLU A 198 14.37 19.78 16.09
CA GLU A 198 14.22 19.22 14.71
C GLU A 198 13.10 18.16 14.63
N ILE A 199 12.31 18.02 15.67
CA ILE A 199 11.16 17.10 15.75
C ILE A 199 9.93 17.73 15.07
N PRO A 200 9.13 16.93 14.36
CA PRO A 200 9.14 15.47 14.21
C PRO A 200 10.22 14.95 13.27
N VAL A 201 10.75 13.75 13.57
CA VAL A 201 11.70 13.05 12.73
C VAL A 201 10.98 11.93 12.00
N VAL A 202 11.26 11.78 10.71
CA VAL A 202 10.76 10.67 9.91
C VAL A 202 11.94 9.87 9.37
N ILE A 203 11.95 8.58 9.63
CA ILE A 203 12.93 7.65 9.08
C ILE A 203 12.22 6.86 7.98
N CYS A 204 12.67 7.04 6.74
CA CYS A 204 12.15 6.32 5.58
C CYS A 204 13.06 5.14 5.27
N ARG A 205 12.47 3.94 5.16
CA ARG A 205 13.15 2.69 4.76
C ARG A 205 14.37 2.33 5.59
N GLY A 206 14.45 2.85 6.82
CA GLY A 206 15.58 2.62 7.71
C GLY A 206 16.87 3.39 7.35
N GLU A 207 16.88 4.18 6.28
CA GLU A 207 18.10 4.81 5.75
C GLU A 207 18.02 6.35 5.73
N THR A 208 16.93 6.90 5.24
CA THR A 208 16.79 8.34 5.05
C THR A 208 16.12 8.98 6.26
N VAL A 209 16.83 9.88 6.94
CA VAL A 209 16.31 10.63 8.09
C VAL A 209 15.90 12.04 7.65
N LEU A 210 14.62 12.35 7.79
CA LEU A 210 14.05 13.66 7.51
C LEU A 210 13.68 14.36 8.83
N ARG A 211 14.14 15.60 8.99
CA ARG A 211 13.90 16.39 10.21
C ARG A 211 12.82 17.44 9.89
N ASN A 212 11.72 17.39 10.62
CA ASN A 212 10.53 18.22 10.41
C ASN A 212 10.18 18.40 8.92
N PRO A 213 10.02 17.29 8.16
CA PRO A 213 9.85 17.37 6.72
C PRO A 213 8.53 18.03 6.35
N THR A 214 8.52 18.70 5.21
CA THR A 214 7.28 19.09 4.54
C THR A 214 6.58 17.86 3.95
N ASN A 215 5.28 17.97 3.63
CA ASN A 215 4.56 16.89 2.94
C ASN A 215 5.22 16.54 1.59
N GLN A 216 5.76 17.54 0.88
CA GLN A 216 6.48 17.35 -0.38
C GLN A 216 7.72 16.47 -0.17
N GLN A 217 8.58 16.82 0.79
CA GLN A 217 9.81 16.07 1.08
C GLN A 217 9.47 14.62 1.50
N LEU A 218 8.39 14.45 2.25
CA LEU A 218 7.92 13.12 2.64
C LEU A 218 7.39 12.34 1.43
N ALA A 219 6.60 12.98 0.57
CA ALA A 219 6.10 12.38 -0.67
C ALA A 219 7.24 11.94 -1.60
N ASP A 220 8.28 12.76 -1.73
CA ASP A 220 9.47 12.44 -2.54
C ASP A 220 10.24 11.25 -1.96
N CYS A 221 10.46 11.23 -0.64
CA CYS A 221 11.13 10.12 0.05
C CYS A 221 10.36 8.79 -0.10
N LEU A 222 9.03 8.84 -0.05
CA LEU A 222 8.16 7.68 -0.19
C LEU A 222 7.90 7.29 -1.65
N GLY A 223 8.34 8.12 -2.59
CA GLY A 223 8.16 7.90 -4.01
C GLY A 223 6.69 8.02 -4.45
N PHE A 224 5.91 8.87 -3.78
CA PHE A 224 4.52 9.15 -4.18
C PHE A 224 4.45 10.07 -5.39
N ASN A 225 5.47 10.92 -5.57
CA ASN A 225 5.56 11.81 -6.70
C ASN A 225 6.22 11.09 -7.87
N GLU A 226 5.52 10.98 -8.98
CA GLU A 226 6.13 10.64 -10.26
C GLU A 226 6.83 11.87 -10.83
N THR A 227 7.95 11.66 -11.51
CA THR A 227 8.61 12.72 -12.26
C THR A 227 7.70 13.10 -13.42
N VAL A 228 7.07 14.27 -13.32
CA VAL A 228 6.24 14.80 -14.41
C VAL A 228 7.15 15.38 -15.47
N ASP A 229 7.11 14.83 -16.68
CA ASP A 229 7.76 15.44 -17.83
C ASP A 229 7.03 16.74 -18.16
N GLN A 230 7.69 17.86 -17.89
CA GLN A 230 7.16 19.21 -18.12
C GLN A 230 7.08 19.58 -19.61
N THR A 231 7.71 18.80 -20.48
CA THR A 231 7.66 19.02 -21.93
C THR A 231 6.50 18.28 -22.60
N GLN A 232 5.90 17.31 -21.91
CA GLN A 232 4.78 16.54 -22.42
C GLN A 232 3.48 17.35 -22.31
N MET A 233 2.84 17.57 -23.45
CA MET A 233 1.49 18.15 -23.49
C MET A 233 0.48 17.11 -23.04
N ARG A 234 -0.41 17.48 -22.12
CA ARG A 234 -1.51 16.65 -21.62
C ARG A 234 -2.83 17.10 -22.23
N ASP A 235 -3.72 16.15 -22.47
CA ASP A 235 -5.06 16.47 -22.95
C ASP A 235 -5.92 17.11 -21.85
N LEU A 236 -5.71 16.69 -20.59
CA LEU A 236 -6.45 17.18 -19.43
C LEU A 236 -5.55 17.27 -18.21
N VAL A 237 -5.52 18.45 -17.56
CA VAL A 237 -4.88 18.65 -16.27
C VAL A 237 -5.92 19.00 -15.23
N ILE A 238 -5.99 18.20 -14.15
CA ILE A 238 -6.95 18.35 -13.07
C ILE A 238 -6.21 18.81 -11.82
N ILE A 239 -6.63 19.91 -11.23
CA ILE A 239 -6.08 20.45 -9.98
C ILE A 239 -7.05 20.10 -8.85
N GLY A 240 -6.59 19.22 -7.95
CA GLY A 240 -7.36 18.67 -6.84
C GLY A 240 -7.88 17.26 -7.12
N ALA A 241 -7.48 16.32 -6.26
CA ALA A 241 -7.90 14.92 -6.29
C ALA A 241 -9.04 14.62 -5.31
N GLY A 242 -9.93 15.57 -5.05
CA GLY A 242 -11.19 15.34 -4.36
C GLY A 242 -12.16 14.50 -5.21
N PRO A 243 -13.38 14.18 -4.71
CA PRO A 243 -14.33 13.33 -5.44
C PRO A 243 -14.63 13.82 -6.85
N SER A 244 -14.77 15.12 -7.04
CA SER A 244 -15.05 15.72 -8.36
C SER A 244 -13.86 15.61 -9.31
N GLY A 245 -12.64 15.86 -8.81
CA GLY A 245 -11.42 15.74 -9.61
C GLY A 245 -11.12 14.30 -9.98
N LEU A 246 -11.31 13.37 -9.04
CA LEU A 246 -11.18 11.93 -9.31
C LEU A 246 -12.23 11.45 -10.32
N ALA A 247 -13.49 11.90 -10.22
CA ALA A 247 -14.51 11.59 -11.21
C ALA A 247 -14.12 12.11 -12.60
N ALA A 248 -13.67 13.36 -12.70
CA ALA A 248 -13.22 13.93 -13.96
C ALA A 248 -12.03 13.16 -14.56
N ALA A 249 -11.11 12.70 -13.68
CA ALA A 249 -9.96 11.90 -14.11
C ALA A 249 -10.39 10.54 -14.67
N VAL A 250 -11.29 9.84 -13.98
CA VAL A 250 -11.83 8.55 -14.44
C VAL A 250 -12.54 8.70 -15.77
N TYR A 251 -13.42 9.69 -15.91
CA TYR A 251 -14.13 9.93 -17.18
C TYR A 251 -13.16 10.32 -18.30
N GLY A 252 -12.21 11.23 -18.04
CA GLY A 252 -11.23 11.62 -19.05
C GLY A 252 -10.36 10.44 -19.51
N ALA A 253 -9.86 9.65 -18.58
CA ALA A 253 -9.03 8.47 -18.89
C ALA A 253 -9.85 7.40 -19.64
N SER A 254 -11.13 7.18 -19.28
CA SER A 254 -11.99 6.21 -19.97
C SER A 254 -12.32 6.61 -21.41
N GLU A 255 -12.27 7.90 -21.75
CA GLU A 255 -12.38 8.42 -23.11
C GLU A 255 -11.04 8.42 -23.87
N GLY A 256 -9.97 7.90 -23.26
CA GLY A 256 -8.66 7.77 -23.88
C GLY A 256 -7.80 9.05 -23.83
N LEU A 257 -8.17 10.04 -23.02
CA LEU A 257 -7.37 11.24 -22.83
C LEU A 257 -6.13 10.97 -21.97
N ASP A 258 -5.03 11.66 -22.26
CA ASP A 258 -3.86 11.72 -21.40
C ASP A 258 -4.12 12.69 -20.23
N VAL A 259 -4.46 12.14 -19.07
CA VAL A 259 -4.91 12.89 -17.90
C VAL A 259 -3.82 13.00 -16.85
N LEU A 260 -3.53 14.23 -16.40
CA LEU A 260 -2.68 14.50 -15.25
C LEU A 260 -3.52 15.06 -14.09
N VAL A 261 -3.47 14.40 -12.93
CA VAL A 261 -4.08 14.92 -11.70
C VAL A 261 -2.98 15.44 -10.76
N ARG A 262 -3.16 16.66 -10.24
CA ARG A 262 -2.26 17.25 -9.25
C ARG A 262 -3.03 17.56 -7.96
N ASP A 263 -2.51 17.12 -6.82
CA ASP A 263 -3.04 17.44 -5.49
C ASP A 263 -1.90 17.77 -4.52
N THR A 264 -2.19 18.55 -3.50
CA THR A 264 -1.20 18.98 -2.49
C THR A 264 -1.08 18.04 -1.30
N SER A 265 -2.01 17.11 -1.15
CA SER A 265 -2.12 16.27 0.05
C SER A 265 -2.28 14.79 -0.26
N SER A 266 -3.44 14.41 -0.80
CA SER A 266 -3.75 13.00 -1.05
C SER A 266 -5.02 12.84 -1.89
N PRO A 267 -5.17 11.73 -2.64
CA PRO A 267 -6.42 11.40 -3.30
C PRO A 267 -7.60 11.32 -2.29
N GLY A 268 -8.78 11.79 -2.71
CA GLY A 268 -10.01 11.81 -1.92
C GLY A 268 -10.35 13.17 -1.30
N GLY A 269 -9.39 14.10 -1.20
CA GLY A 269 -9.63 15.42 -0.63
C GLY A 269 -10.24 15.34 0.78
N GLN A 270 -11.14 16.27 1.14
CA GLN A 270 -11.82 16.23 2.42
C GLN A 270 -12.74 15.01 2.59
N ALA A 271 -13.38 14.56 1.53
CA ALA A 271 -14.25 13.39 1.58
C ALA A 271 -13.45 12.10 1.94
N GLY A 272 -12.17 12.03 1.59
CA GLY A 272 -11.29 10.92 1.96
C GLY A 272 -11.14 10.69 3.46
N SER A 273 -11.39 11.70 4.30
CA SER A 273 -11.37 11.60 5.77
C SER A 273 -12.72 11.17 6.38
N SER A 274 -13.80 11.08 5.58
CA SER A 274 -15.12 10.69 6.08
C SER A 274 -15.16 9.20 6.41
N SER A 275 -15.61 8.85 7.61
CA SER A 275 -15.75 7.44 8.03
C SER A 275 -16.81 6.71 7.20
N ARG A 276 -17.85 7.45 6.75
CA ARG A 276 -18.93 6.90 5.92
C ARG A 276 -19.62 8.02 5.14
N SER A 277 -19.79 7.81 3.84
CA SER A 277 -20.60 8.64 2.94
C SER A 277 -21.81 7.82 2.51
N GLU A 278 -23.02 8.23 2.97
CA GLU A 278 -24.27 7.49 2.72
C GLU A 278 -25.05 8.02 1.51
N ASN A 279 -24.71 9.20 1.03
CA ASN A 279 -25.39 9.88 -0.06
C ASN A 279 -24.59 9.85 -1.38
N TYR A 280 -23.66 8.91 -1.53
CA TYR A 280 -22.91 8.76 -2.77
C TYR A 280 -23.60 7.75 -3.70
N LEU A 281 -23.84 8.16 -4.95
CA LEU A 281 -24.53 7.35 -5.95
C LEU A 281 -23.82 6.00 -6.17
N GLY A 282 -24.59 4.90 -6.17
CA GLY A 282 -24.08 3.53 -6.33
C GLY A 282 -23.71 2.84 -5.02
N PHE A 283 -23.78 3.54 -3.87
CA PHE A 283 -23.45 2.98 -2.56
C PHE A 283 -24.60 3.14 -1.55
N PRO A 284 -25.70 2.38 -1.72
CA PRO A 284 -26.90 2.55 -0.89
C PRO A 284 -26.68 2.21 0.60
N THR A 285 -25.64 1.43 0.91
CA THR A 285 -25.24 1.12 2.29
C THR A 285 -24.15 2.04 2.83
N GLY A 286 -23.74 3.04 2.04
CA GLY A 286 -22.62 3.92 2.34
C GLY A 286 -21.27 3.30 2.02
N ILE A 287 -20.27 4.17 1.89
CA ILE A 287 -18.86 3.82 1.65
C ILE A 287 -17.97 4.77 2.45
N SER A 288 -16.83 4.29 2.96
CA SER A 288 -15.85 5.20 3.56
C SER A 288 -15.21 6.10 2.50
N GLY A 289 -14.88 7.34 2.86
CA GLY A 289 -14.23 8.26 1.93
C GLY A 289 -12.90 7.74 1.41
N GLN A 290 -12.16 7.03 2.27
CA GLN A 290 -10.88 6.41 1.90
C GLN A 290 -11.08 5.27 0.87
N GLU A 291 -12.08 4.42 1.06
CA GLU A 291 -12.41 3.36 0.11
C GLU A 291 -12.87 3.93 -1.23
N LEU A 292 -13.72 4.96 -1.21
CA LEU A 292 -14.17 5.65 -2.41
C LEU A 292 -13.01 6.24 -3.20
N ALA A 293 -12.11 6.95 -2.52
CA ALA A 293 -10.91 7.53 -3.13
C ALA A 293 -9.98 6.45 -3.70
N ALA A 294 -9.78 5.36 -2.98
CA ALA A 294 -8.95 4.25 -3.45
C ALA A 294 -9.53 3.59 -4.71
N ARG A 295 -10.86 3.41 -4.79
CA ARG A 295 -11.53 2.86 -5.98
C ARG A 295 -11.33 3.76 -7.19
N ALA A 296 -11.59 5.07 -7.04
CA ALA A 296 -11.43 6.03 -8.12
C ALA A 296 -9.96 6.19 -8.58
N TYR A 297 -9.02 6.14 -7.64
CA TYR A 297 -7.59 6.21 -7.94
C TYR A 297 -7.08 5.01 -8.75
N ASN A 298 -7.68 3.84 -8.59
CA ASN A 298 -7.29 2.61 -9.28
C ASN A 298 -8.01 2.41 -10.62
N GLN A 299 -9.06 3.17 -10.91
CA GLN A 299 -9.70 3.22 -12.22
C GLN A 299 -8.88 4.00 -13.24
#